data_5e1c332725bd0622713bab8397d0cccc
#
_entry.id   5e1c332725bd0622713bab8397d0cccc
#
_cell.length_a   1.000
_cell.length_b   1.000
_cell.length_c   1.000
_cell.angle_alpha   90.00
_cell.angle_beta   90.00
_cell.angle_gamma   90.00
#
_symmetry.space_group_name_H-M   'P 1'
#
loop_
_entity.id
_entity.type
_entity.pdbx_description
1 polymer ?
#
loop_
_entity_poly.entity_id
_entity_poly.type
_entity_poly.pdbx_seq_one_letter_code
_entity_poly.pdbx_strand_id
1 'polypeptide(L)'
;MMLKIRLALMNFLEFAVWGAYLTSMGTYLVNHGMAQHIGIFYAMQGIVSIFMPAIMGIVADRWIPAQRLLGFCHLIAGLFMGAMVYYANTAGGDIAFGTLFTLYSISVAFYMPTLALSNSVAYNALTKAGLDTVKDFPAIRVFGTVGFICTMWLVDLMGFQANEFQFATSGLIGILLFLYSFSLPACPVSSSNEKQSISEALGLKAFALFKQKRMAIFFIFSMLLGVSLQITNGFANPFITSFGSIPEYADTFGVQHANMLISLSQMSETVCILLIPFFMKRFGIKNVMLIAMFAWVLRFGLFGAGNPGSGVWMFILSMIVYGVAFDFFNISGSLFVDKSTDSEIRSSAQGLFMLMTNGIGATIGTLGAQQVVNHFTVDGVTEWQSCWYVFAAYALVVGIAFALIFRPKKV
;
A
#
# COMPACT_ATOMS: atom_id res chain seq x y z
N MET A 1 8.29 16.28 -23.97
CA MET A 1 9.12 16.31 -22.74
C MET A 1 8.39 17.01 -21.59
N MET A 2 7.89 18.22 -21.73
CA MET A 2 7.22 18.97 -20.63
C MET A 2 6.01 18.25 -20.02
N LEU A 3 5.16 17.58 -20.83
CA LEU A 3 4.02 16.82 -20.34
C LEU A 3 4.45 15.70 -19.39
N LYS A 4 5.47 14.89 -19.75
CA LYS A 4 5.97 13.79 -18.92
C LYS A 4 6.51 14.29 -17.58
N ILE A 5 7.20 15.43 -17.56
CA ILE A 5 7.69 16.06 -16.32
C ILE A 5 6.53 16.46 -15.43
N ARG A 6 5.47 17.06 -15.99
CA ARG A 6 4.28 17.45 -15.23
C ARG A 6 3.57 16.23 -14.61
N LEU A 7 3.44 15.15 -15.35
CA LEU A 7 2.84 13.91 -14.87
C LEU A 7 3.75 13.20 -13.86
N ALA A 8 5.07 13.26 -14.04
CA ALA A 8 6.05 12.74 -13.08
C ALA A 8 5.97 13.49 -11.75
N LEU A 9 5.87 14.82 -11.77
CA LEU A 9 5.70 15.63 -10.56
C LEU A 9 4.35 15.34 -9.87
N MET A 10 3.28 15.15 -10.64
CA MET A 10 1.99 14.71 -10.08
C MET A 10 2.15 13.37 -9.32
N ASN A 11 2.77 12.36 -9.95
CA ASN A 11 3.00 11.07 -9.31
C ASN A 11 3.93 11.18 -8.09
N PHE A 12 4.97 12.00 -8.17
CA PHE A 12 5.85 12.29 -7.04
C PHE A 12 5.05 12.80 -5.83
N LEU A 13 4.24 13.84 -6.02
CA LEU A 13 3.43 14.43 -4.95
C LEU A 13 2.36 13.45 -4.43
N GLU A 14 1.73 12.70 -5.32
CA GLU A 14 0.71 11.69 -4.99
C GLU A 14 1.21 10.70 -3.95
N PHE A 15 2.37 10.10 -4.20
CA PHE A 15 2.95 9.10 -3.30
C PHE A 15 3.74 9.72 -2.15
N ALA A 16 4.21 10.96 -2.28
CA ALA A 16 4.81 11.72 -1.21
C ALA A 16 3.84 11.96 -0.04
N VAL A 17 2.56 12.22 -0.34
CA VAL A 17 1.49 12.30 0.68
C VAL A 17 1.45 11.04 1.54
N TRP A 18 1.54 9.88 0.92
CA TRP A 18 1.45 8.59 1.61
C TRP A 18 2.73 8.22 2.35
N GLY A 19 3.88 8.45 1.72
CA GLY A 19 5.20 8.20 2.30
C GLY A 19 5.47 9.00 3.57
N ALA A 20 4.79 10.12 3.76
CA ALA A 20 4.95 10.96 4.94
C ALA A 20 4.51 10.28 6.24
N TYR A 21 3.52 9.37 6.21
CA TYR A 21 2.99 8.76 7.43
C TYR A 21 2.82 7.24 7.40
N LEU A 22 2.74 6.62 6.22
CA LEU A 22 2.34 5.21 6.12
C LEU A 22 3.16 4.28 6.99
N THR A 23 4.47 4.45 7.03
CA THR A 23 5.38 3.55 7.75
C THR A 23 5.60 3.97 9.20
N SER A 24 5.42 5.24 9.55
CA SER A 24 5.70 5.79 10.88
C SER A 24 4.47 6.00 11.77
N MET A 25 3.26 5.98 11.20
CA MET A 25 2.02 6.17 11.97
C MET A 25 1.88 5.14 13.11
N GLY A 26 2.35 3.90 12.92
CA GLY A 26 2.33 2.89 13.98
C GLY A 26 3.10 3.32 15.22
N THR A 27 4.28 3.90 15.05
CA THR A 27 5.10 4.43 16.16
C THR A 27 4.43 5.63 16.83
N TYR A 28 3.81 6.53 16.05
CA TYR A 28 2.99 7.61 16.61
C TYR A 28 1.88 7.06 17.52
N LEU A 29 1.14 6.05 17.06
CA LEU A 29 0.06 5.43 17.83
C LEU A 29 0.57 4.76 19.11
N VAL A 30 1.72 4.08 19.07
CA VAL A 30 2.36 3.49 20.26
C VAL A 30 2.68 4.58 21.29
N ASN A 31 3.30 5.67 20.86
CA ASN A 31 3.72 6.76 21.75
C ASN A 31 2.55 7.54 22.38
N HIS A 32 1.35 7.40 21.81
CA HIS A 32 0.13 8.04 22.32
C HIS A 32 -0.86 7.04 22.95
N GLY A 33 -0.37 5.88 23.40
CA GLY A 33 -1.18 4.88 24.12
C GLY A 33 -2.21 4.16 23.27
N MET A 34 -2.07 4.18 21.95
CA MET A 34 -3.00 3.56 20.99
C MET A 34 -2.40 2.36 20.25
N ALA A 35 -1.39 1.70 20.83
CA ALA A 35 -0.72 0.54 20.23
C ALA A 35 -1.72 -0.59 19.85
N GLN A 36 -2.78 -0.78 20.63
CA GLN A 36 -3.84 -1.77 20.38
C GLN A 36 -4.75 -1.42 19.18
N HIS A 37 -4.61 -0.23 18.62
CA HIS A 37 -5.44 0.26 17.52
C HIS A 37 -4.69 0.38 16.18
N ILE A 38 -3.40 0.04 16.10
CA ILE A 38 -2.63 0.11 14.85
C ILE A 38 -3.35 -0.64 13.73
N GLY A 39 -3.79 -1.86 13.99
CA GLY A 39 -4.45 -2.70 12.98
C GLY A 39 -5.68 -2.05 12.35
N ILE A 40 -6.54 -1.37 13.13
CA ILE A 40 -7.76 -0.75 12.58
C ILE A 40 -7.43 0.50 11.75
N PHE A 41 -6.42 1.29 12.12
CA PHE A 41 -5.96 2.41 11.30
C PHE A 41 -5.50 1.94 9.92
N TYR A 42 -4.67 0.89 9.86
CA TYR A 42 -4.22 0.34 8.57
C TYR A 42 -5.32 -0.42 7.82
N ALA A 43 -6.22 -1.11 8.53
CA ALA A 43 -7.37 -1.77 7.93
C ALA A 43 -8.30 -0.78 7.21
N MET A 44 -8.42 0.46 7.71
CA MET A 44 -9.26 1.48 7.09
C MET A 44 -8.84 1.78 5.65
N GLN A 45 -7.56 1.74 5.33
CA GLN A 45 -7.08 1.89 3.96
C GLN A 45 -7.63 0.79 3.03
N GLY A 46 -7.61 -0.46 3.49
CA GLY A 46 -8.21 -1.58 2.76
C GLY A 46 -9.73 -1.44 2.62
N ILE A 47 -10.41 -1.12 3.72
CA ILE A 47 -11.88 -0.97 3.76
C ILE A 47 -12.35 0.09 2.75
N VAL A 48 -11.77 1.30 2.80
CA VAL A 48 -12.19 2.38 1.88
C VAL A 48 -11.79 2.09 0.44
N SER A 49 -10.73 1.34 0.22
CA SER A 49 -10.28 0.93 -1.13
C SER A 49 -11.24 -0.05 -1.81
N ILE A 50 -12.13 -0.69 -1.06
CA ILE A 50 -13.15 -1.59 -1.62
C ILE A 50 -14.18 -0.81 -2.45
N PHE A 51 -14.59 0.37 -2.03
CA PHE A 51 -15.71 1.09 -2.65
C PHE A 51 -15.38 2.51 -3.10
N MET A 52 -14.50 3.24 -2.43
CA MET A 52 -14.23 4.65 -2.75
C MET A 52 -13.65 4.89 -4.14
N PRO A 53 -12.70 4.08 -4.67
CA PRO A 53 -12.21 4.25 -6.03
C PRO A 53 -13.32 4.11 -7.09
N ALA A 54 -14.24 3.19 -6.90
CA ALA A 54 -15.38 3.00 -7.81
C ALA A 54 -16.35 4.21 -7.77
N ILE A 55 -16.67 4.71 -6.57
CA ILE A 55 -17.53 5.89 -6.39
C ILE A 55 -16.88 7.11 -7.07
N MET A 56 -15.60 7.37 -6.78
CA MET A 56 -14.89 8.51 -7.35
C MET A 56 -14.64 8.37 -8.85
N GLY A 57 -14.49 7.14 -9.36
CA GLY A 57 -14.45 6.86 -10.79
C GLY A 57 -15.76 7.29 -11.49
N ILE A 58 -16.92 6.93 -10.93
CA ILE A 58 -18.24 7.37 -11.45
C ILE A 58 -18.37 8.90 -11.41
N VAL A 59 -17.90 9.54 -10.34
CA VAL A 59 -17.93 11.00 -10.21
C VAL A 59 -17.03 11.65 -11.29
N ALA A 60 -15.85 11.08 -11.54
CA ALA A 60 -14.92 11.57 -12.55
C ALA A 60 -15.46 11.41 -13.98
N ASP A 61 -16.15 10.30 -14.24
CA ASP A 61 -16.70 10.03 -15.58
C ASP A 61 -17.93 10.88 -15.91
N ARG A 62 -18.70 11.28 -14.90
CA ARG A 62 -20.01 11.92 -15.13
C ARG A 62 -20.06 13.42 -14.82
N TRP A 63 -19.37 13.87 -13.77
CA TRP A 63 -19.65 15.20 -13.20
C TRP A 63 -18.43 16.10 -13.08
N ILE A 64 -17.29 15.57 -12.65
CA ILE A 64 -16.11 16.37 -12.34
C ILE A 64 -14.91 15.82 -13.10
N PRO A 65 -14.23 16.62 -13.94
CA PRO A 65 -13.02 16.17 -14.63
C PRO A 65 -12.00 15.55 -13.68
N ALA A 66 -11.42 14.41 -14.07
CA ALA A 66 -10.58 13.59 -13.20
C ALA A 66 -9.43 14.37 -12.52
N GLN A 67 -8.79 15.31 -13.22
CA GLN A 67 -7.71 16.13 -12.66
C GLN A 67 -8.21 17.11 -11.59
N ARG A 68 -9.44 17.60 -11.70
CA ARG A 68 -10.03 18.47 -10.66
C ARG A 68 -10.50 17.65 -9.46
N LEU A 69 -11.11 16.50 -9.71
CA LEU A 69 -11.52 15.58 -8.65
C LEU A 69 -10.32 15.09 -7.85
N LEU A 70 -9.20 14.75 -8.52
CA LEU A 70 -7.92 14.43 -7.89
C LEU A 70 -7.51 15.54 -6.91
N GLY A 71 -7.53 16.79 -7.37
CA GLY A 71 -7.19 17.94 -6.52
C GLY A 71 -8.13 18.10 -5.34
N PHE A 72 -9.44 18.05 -5.54
CA PHE A 72 -10.41 18.17 -4.44
C PHE A 72 -10.30 17.03 -3.41
N CYS A 73 -10.06 15.81 -3.85
CA CYS A 73 -9.80 14.70 -2.93
C CYS A 73 -8.56 14.97 -2.07
N HIS A 74 -7.48 15.48 -2.66
CA HIS A 74 -6.27 15.85 -1.91
C HIS A 74 -6.48 17.03 -0.97
N LEU A 75 -7.30 18.02 -1.36
CA LEU A 75 -7.66 19.12 -0.46
C LEU A 75 -8.38 18.59 0.78
N ILE A 76 -9.41 17.77 0.60
CA ILE A 76 -10.18 17.21 1.72
C ILE A 76 -9.28 16.33 2.59
N ALA A 77 -8.54 15.41 1.98
CA ALA A 77 -7.62 14.55 2.70
C ALA A 77 -6.57 15.36 3.49
N GLY A 78 -6.00 16.40 2.88
CA GLY A 78 -5.00 17.26 3.52
C GLY A 78 -5.58 18.11 4.66
N LEU A 79 -6.80 18.64 4.51
CA LEU A 79 -7.47 19.37 5.58
C LEU A 79 -7.75 18.47 6.79
N PHE A 80 -8.17 17.23 6.60
CA PHE A 80 -8.39 16.29 7.70
C PHE A 80 -7.07 15.82 8.34
N MET A 81 -5.98 15.70 7.60
CA MET A 81 -4.64 15.53 8.19
C MET A 81 -4.24 16.74 9.04
N GLY A 82 -4.49 17.95 8.56
CA GLY A 82 -4.31 19.18 9.34
C GLY A 82 -5.18 19.24 10.60
N ALA A 83 -6.43 18.78 10.51
CA ALA A 83 -7.34 18.68 11.66
C ALA A 83 -6.82 17.67 12.70
N MET A 84 -6.20 16.56 12.28
CA MET A 84 -5.55 15.62 13.21
C MET A 84 -4.42 16.30 13.98
N VAL A 85 -3.57 17.09 13.29
CA VAL A 85 -2.48 17.85 13.92
C VAL A 85 -3.04 18.87 14.91
N TYR A 86 -4.04 19.65 14.51
CA TYR A 86 -4.68 20.62 15.38
C TYR A 86 -5.28 19.94 16.64
N TYR A 87 -5.99 18.83 16.45
CA TYR A 87 -6.57 18.07 17.54
C TYR A 87 -5.48 17.53 18.49
N ALA A 88 -4.43 16.90 17.96
CA ALA A 88 -3.33 16.35 18.76
C ALA A 88 -2.66 17.45 19.62
N ASN A 89 -2.42 18.63 19.04
CA ASN A 89 -1.81 19.75 19.77
C ASN A 89 -2.74 20.39 20.83
N THR A 90 -4.06 20.34 20.64
CA THR A 90 -5.02 20.94 21.58
C THR A 90 -5.50 19.98 22.65
N ALA A 91 -5.37 18.66 22.45
CA ALA A 91 -5.79 17.64 23.40
C ALA A 91 -4.92 17.53 24.67
N GLY A 92 -3.77 18.24 24.71
CA GLY A 92 -2.91 18.30 25.90
C GLY A 92 -2.35 16.95 26.35
N GLY A 93 -2.20 16.00 25.41
CA GLY A 93 -1.71 14.64 25.68
C GLY A 93 -2.82 13.60 25.82
N ASP A 94 -4.07 14.01 25.94
CA ASP A 94 -5.25 13.11 26.10
C ASP A 94 -5.96 12.91 24.74
N ILE A 95 -5.27 12.24 23.81
CA ILE A 95 -5.78 12.03 22.45
C ILE A 95 -6.78 10.88 22.46
N ALA A 96 -8.09 11.20 22.27
CA ALA A 96 -9.12 10.19 22.18
C ALA A 96 -9.07 9.44 20.84
N PHE A 97 -9.01 8.10 20.92
CA PHE A 97 -9.01 7.21 19.74
C PHE A 97 -10.13 7.56 18.75
N GLY A 98 -11.38 7.69 19.24
CA GLY A 98 -12.53 7.89 18.35
C GLY A 98 -12.43 9.15 17.50
N THR A 99 -11.95 10.25 18.05
CA THR A 99 -11.77 11.51 17.32
C THR A 99 -10.64 11.40 16.31
N LEU A 100 -9.48 10.91 16.73
CA LEU A 100 -8.32 10.75 15.84
C LEU A 100 -8.64 9.79 14.70
N PHE A 101 -9.24 8.64 14.99
CA PHE A 101 -9.62 7.64 14.01
C PHE A 101 -10.67 8.15 13.02
N THR A 102 -11.63 8.95 13.46
CA THR A 102 -12.64 9.55 12.56
C THR A 102 -11.98 10.51 11.58
N LEU A 103 -11.13 11.42 12.06
CA LEU A 103 -10.41 12.37 11.22
C LEU A 103 -9.52 11.65 10.19
N TYR A 104 -8.78 10.65 10.66
CA TYR A 104 -7.95 9.81 9.80
C TYR A 104 -8.78 9.07 8.74
N SER A 105 -9.88 8.45 9.14
CA SER A 105 -10.74 7.67 8.24
C SER A 105 -11.31 8.51 7.11
N ILE A 106 -11.71 9.76 7.39
CA ILE A 106 -12.20 10.68 6.36
C ILE A 106 -11.04 11.06 5.41
N SER A 107 -9.88 11.38 5.96
CA SER A 107 -8.69 11.67 5.14
C SER A 107 -8.38 10.54 4.18
N VAL A 108 -8.30 9.30 4.69
CA VAL A 108 -7.97 8.11 3.91
C VAL A 108 -9.06 7.78 2.88
N ALA A 109 -10.35 7.99 3.23
CA ALA A 109 -11.46 7.78 2.30
C ALA A 109 -11.35 8.64 1.04
N PHE A 110 -10.85 9.86 1.18
CA PHE A 110 -10.59 10.74 0.02
C PHE A 110 -9.23 10.52 -0.62
N TYR A 111 -8.22 10.06 0.13
CA TYR A 111 -6.90 9.79 -0.43
C TYR A 111 -6.87 8.51 -1.28
N MET A 112 -7.41 7.38 -0.81
CA MET A 112 -7.30 6.09 -1.51
C MET A 112 -7.78 6.11 -2.98
N PRO A 113 -8.88 6.76 -3.35
CA PRO A 113 -9.29 6.84 -4.76
C PRO A 113 -8.36 7.66 -5.63
N THR A 114 -7.52 8.56 -5.07
CA THR A 114 -6.60 9.39 -5.85
C THR A 114 -5.51 8.57 -6.54
N LEU A 115 -5.16 7.40 -6.00
CA LEU A 115 -4.24 6.46 -6.64
C LEU A 115 -4.74 6.02 -8.04
N ALA A 116 -6.03 5.76 -8.15
CA ALA A 116 -6.65 5.42 -9.44
C ALA A 116 -6.87 6.65 -10.32
N LEU A 117 -7.28 7.79 -9.72
CA LEU A 117 -7.49 9.04 -10.44
C LEU A 117 -6.19 9.59 -11.04
N SER A 118 -5.07 9.53 -10.34
CA SER A 118 -3.76 9.97 -10.85
C SER A 118 -3.32 9.15 -12.07
N ASN A 119 -3.55 7.83 -12.04
CA ASN A 119 -3.31 6.97 -13.19
C ASN A 119 -4.23 7.34 -14.37
N SER A 120 -5.52 7.58 -14.11
CA SER A 120 -6.48 8.00 -15.13
C SER A 120 -6.07 9.33 -15.79
N VAL A 121 -5.66 10.31 -14.99
CA VAL A 121 -5.15 11.60 -15.50
C VAL A 121 -3.93 11.39 -16.38
N ALA A 122 -2.98 10.56 -15.95
CA ALA A 122 -1.77 10.29 -16.71
C ALA A 122 -2.08 9.58 -18.05
N TYR A 123 -2.93 8.56 -18.04
CA TYR A 123 -3.33 7.83 -19.26
C TYR A 123 -4.06 8.73 -20.24
N ASN A 124 -5.03 9.52 -19.78
CA ASN A 124 -5.74 10.48 -20.63
C ASN A 124 -4.79 11.49 -21.26
N ALA A 125 -3.88 12.05 -20.47
CA ALA A 125 -2.93 13.05 -20.96
C ALA A 125 -1.95 12.47 -21.99
N LEU A 126 -1.43 11.26 -21.76
CA LEU A 126 -0.53 10.58 -22.70
C LEU A 126 -1.25 10.22 -24.00
N THR A 127 -2.45 9.65 -23.92
CA THR A 127 -3.26 9.29 -25.09
C THR A 127 -3.59 10.52 -25.94
N LYS A 128 -4.01 11.63 -25.33
CA LYS A 128 -4.27 12.90 -26.05
C LYS A 128 -3.03 13.48 -26.73
N ALA A 129 -1.86 13.24 -26.16
CA ALA A 129 -0.59 13.68 -26.74
C ALA A 129 -0.05 12.71 -27.83
N GLY A 130 -0.79 11.63 -28.16
CA GLY A 130 -0.37 10.62 -29.12
C GLY A 130 0.81 9.77 -28.64
N LEU A 131 1.02 9.69 -27.31
CA LEU A 131 2.09 8.92 -26.70
C LEU A 131 1.58 7.51 -26.31
N ASP A 132 2.48 6.55 -26.32
CA ASP A 132 2.20 5.17 -25.94
C ASP A 132 2.18 5.04 -24.41
N THR A 133 0.99 4.80 -23.84
CA THR A 133 0.82 4.66 -22.39
C THR A 133 1.61 3.48 -21.81
N VAL A 134 1.73 2.35 -22.54
CA VAL A 134 2.45 1.17 -22.08
C VAL A 134 3.95 1.45 -21.98
N LYS A 135 4.48 2.24 -22.92
CA LYS A 135 5.90 2.59 -22.99
C LYS A 135 6.27 3.75 -22.07
N ASP A 136 5.41 4.77 -22.01
CA ASP A 136 5.76 6.06 -21.40
C ASP A 136 5.33 6.18 -19.93
N PHE A 137 4.25 5.54 -19.54
CA PHE A 137 3.72 5.62 -18.16
C PHE A 137 4.64 5.00 -17.09
N PRO A 138 5.31 3.85 -17.30
CA PRO A 138 6.19 3.29 -16.27
C PRO A 138 7.27 4.26 -15.79
N ALA A 139 7.89 5.00 -16.69
CA ALA A 139 8.91 6.00 -16.34
C ALA A 139 8.33 7.17 -15.52
N ILE A 140 7.06 7.53 -15.73
CA ILE A 140 6.34 8.54 -14.94
C ILE A 140 6.01 7.98 -13.56
N ARG A 141 5.55 6.73 -13.50
CA ARG A 141 5.13 6.06 -12.26
C ARG A 141 6.26 5.86 -11.26
N VAL A 142 7.49 5.63 -11.74
CA VAL A 142 8.69 5.51 -10.87
C VAL A 142 8.88 6.74 -9.99
N PHE A 143 8.54 7.94 -10.47
CA PHE A 143 8.62 9.16 -9.65
C PHE A 143 7.67 9.13 -8.43
N GLY A 144 6.61 8.33 -8.47
CA GLY A 144 5.81 8.06 -7.28
C GLY A 144 6.62 7.36 -6.18
N THR A 145 7.34 6.30 -6.51
CA THR A 145 8.21 5.62 -5.54
C THR A 145 9.30 6.56 -5.01
N VAL A 146 9.88 7.40 -5.88
CA VAL A 146 10.86 8.42 -5.45
C VAL A 146 10.22 9.41 -4.47
N GLY A 147 9.01 9.91 -4.76
CA GLY A 147 8.27 10.80 -3.86
C GLY A 147 7.99 10.18 -2.49
N PHE A 148 7.57 8.92 -2.50
CA PHE A 148 7.34 8.15 -1.28
C PHE A 148 8.61 8.05 -0.42
N ILE A 149 9.74 7.66 -1.02
CA ILE A 149 11.02 7.54 -0.32
C ILE A 149 11.51 8.90 0.19
N CYS A 150 11.43 9.95 -0.64
CA CYS A 150 11.87 11.29 -0.25
C CYS A 150 11.12 11.80 0.99
N THR A 151 9.82 11.58 1.07
CA THR A 151 9.04 11.99 2.25
C THR A 151 9.24 11.09 3.46
N MET A 152 9.47 9.79 3.29
CA MET A 152 9.92 8.92 4.38
C MET A 152 11.21 9.46 5.01
N TRP A 153 12.18 9.84 4.17
CA TRP A 153 13.46 10.40 4.66
C TRP A 153 13.29 11.78 5.27
N LEU A 154 12.44 12.62 4.68
CA LEU A 154 12.15 13.94 5.26
C LEU A 154 11.57 13.80 6.67
N VAL A 155 10.56 12.95 6.86
CA VAL A 155 9.92 12.69 8.15
C VAL A 155 10.92 12.10 9.15
N ASP A 156 11.79 11.21 8.71
CA ASP A 156 12.85 10.62 9.53
C ASP A 156 13.86 11.67 9.98
N LEU A 157 14.49 12.39 9.04
CA LEU A 157 15.54 13.37 9.32
C LEU A 157 15.05 14.56 10.15
N MET A 158 13.77 14.93 10.02
CA MET A 158 13.14 15.98 10.82
C MET A 158 12.70 15.50 12.20
N GLY A 159 12.85 14.21 12.51
CA GLY A 159 12.40 13.63 13.78
C GLY A 159 10.88 13.53 13.93
N PHE A 160 10.14 13.48 12.83
CA PHE A 160 8.66 13.50 12.84
C PHE A 160 8.02 12.11 12.94
N GLN A 161 8.79 11.02 12.95
CA GLN A 161 8.28 9.66 12.99
C GLN A 161 7.35 9.37 14.19
N ALA A 162 7.60 10.00 15.31
CA ALA A 162 6.93 9.72 16.58
C ALA A 162 5.90 10.78 16.98
N ASN A 163 5.70 11.81 16.18
CA ASN A 163 4.80 12.92 16.48
C ASN A 163 3.85 13.26 15.32
N GLU A 164 2.93 14.20 15.55
CA GLU A 164 1.88 14.60 14.62
C GLU A 164 2.38 15.32 13.36
N PHE A 165 3.63 15.79 13.34
CA PHE A 165 4.18 16.50 12.18
C PHE A 165 4.32 15.62 10.93
N GLN A 166 4.32 14.30 11.07
CA GLN A 166 4.17 13.38 9.92
C GLN A 166 2.85 13.62 9.18
N PHE A 167 1.76 13.86 9.91
CA PHE A 167 0.44 14.17 9.33
C PHE A 167 0.42 15.60 8.76
N ALA A 168 1.08 16.55 9.43
CA ALA A 168 1.25 17.92 8.89
C ALA A 168 1.98 17.90 7.54
N THR A 169 3.05 17.11 7.42
CA THR A 169 3.82 16.93 6.19
C THR A 169 2.93 16.35 5.08
N SER A 170 2.18 15.28 5.38
CA SER A 170 1.23 14.67 4.45
C SER A 170 0.16 15.67 4.00
N GLY A 171 -0.47 16.36 4.94
CA GLY A 171 -1.50 17.35 4.66
C GLY A 171 -1.01 18.50 3.79
N LEU A 172 0.17 19.03 4.08
CA LEU A 172 0.78 20.12 3.32
C LEU A 172 1.06 19.69 1.87
N ILE A 173 1.64 18.51 1.67
CA ILE A 173 1.89 17.97 0.32
C ILE A 173 0.58 17.74 -0.43
N GLY A 174 -0.47 17.24 0.26
CA GLY A 174 -1.80 17.09 -0.32
C GLY A 174 -2.39 18.42 -0.81
N ILE A 175 -2.28 19.48 -0.02
CA ILE A 175 -2.71 20.84 -0.41
C ILE A 175 -1.87 21.36 -1.59
N LEU A 176 -0.56 21.09 -1.61
CA LEU A 176 0.29 21.43 -2.76
C LEU A 176 -0.17 20.70 -4.03
N LEU A 177 -0.53 19.42 -3.93
CA LEU A 177 -1.04 18.66 -5.07
C LEU A 177 -2.42 19.18 -5.52
N PHE A 178 -3.29 19.60 -4.58
CA PHE A 178 -4.53 20.29 -4.93
C PHE A 178 -4.25 21.53 -5.78
N LEU A 179 -3.36 22.41 -5.35
CA LEU A 179 -2.98 23.62 -6.11
C LEU A 179 -2.35 23.25 -7.47
N TYR A 180 -1.50 22.23 -7.46
CA TYR A 180 -0.85 21.74 -8.67
C TYR A 180 -1.83 21.13 -9.67
N SER A 181 -2.94 20.56 -9.21
CA SER A 181 -3.95 19.91 -10.05
C SER A 181 -4.57 20.88 -11.09
N PHE A 182 -4.61 22.17 -10.80
CA PHE A 182 -5.07 23.20 -11.75
C PHE A 182 -4.15 23.35 -12.95
N SER A 183 -2.90 22.95 -12.84
CA SER A 183 -1.91 22.97 -13.95
C SER A 183 -1.99 21.71 -14.80
N LEU A 184 -2.65 20.64 -14.36
CA LEU A 184 -2.70 19.36 -15.08
C LEU A 184 -3.54 19.44 -16.36
N PRO A 185 -3.26 18.59 -17.36
CA PRO A 185 -4.06 18.54 -18.58
C PRO A 185 -5.51 18.20 -18.29
N ALA A 186 -6.43 18.88 -18.98
CA ALA A 186 -7.86 18.64 -18.82
C ALA A 186 -8.24 17.22 -19.31
N CYS A 187 -8.87 16.45 -18.45
CA CYS A 187 -9.50 15.18 -18.78
C CYS A 187 -10.98 15.43 -19.10
N PRO A 188 -11.49 15.05 -20.27
CA PRO A 188 -12.90 15.24 -20.58
C PRO A 188 -13.77 14.34 -19.70
N VAL A 189 -14.90 14.89 -19.27
CA VAL A 189 -15.99 14.07 -18.72
C VAL A 189 -16.59 13.28 -19.88
N SER A 190 -16.84 11.99 -19.70
CA SER A 190 -17.42 11.14 -20.74
C SER A 190 -18.86 11.61 -21.06
N SER A 191 -19.10 11.90 -22.34
CA SER A 191 -20.44 12.20 -22.83
C SER A 191 -21.26 10.94 -23.19
N SER A 192 -20.70 9.75 -22.94
CA SER A 192 -21.35 8.49 -23.29
C SER A 192 -22.58 8.25 -22.39
N ASN A 193 -23.73 7.99 -23.03
CA ASN A 193 -24.99 7.61 -22.39
C ASN A 193 -24.96 6.21 -21.73
N GLU A 194 -23.85 5.51 -21.78
CA GLU A 194 -23.65 4.22 -21.09
C GLU A 194 -23.42 4.47 -19.62
N LYS A 195 -24.50 4.40 -18.87
CA LYS A 195 -24.52 4.49 -17.40
C LYS A 195 -23.89 3.22 -16.84
N GLN A 196 -22.57 3.24 -16.58
CA GLN A 196 -21.97 2.22 -15.72
C GLN A 196 -22.74 2.20 -14.38
N SER A 197 -23.29 1.05 -14.02
CA SER A 197 -23.92 0.87 -12.73
C SER A 197 -22.83 0.79 -11.63
N ILE A 198 -23.17 1.08 -10.38
CA ILE A 198 -22.23 0.91 -9.26
C ILE A 198 -21.74 -0.54 -9.18
N SER A 199 -22.59 -1.52 -9.51
CA SER A 199 -22.23 -2.92 -9.56
C SER A 199 -21.20 -3.25 -10.65
N GLU A 200 -21.23 -2.54 -11.78
CA GLU A 200 -20.23 -2.67 -12.84
C GLU A 200 -18.91 -2.01 -12.46
N ALA A 201 -18.96 -0.82 -11.86
CA ALA A 201 -17.79 -0.11 -11.37
C ALA A 201 -17.07 -0.84 -10.22
N LEU A 202 -17.83 -1.53 -9.36
CA LEU A 202 -17.30 -2.42 -8.32
C LEU A 202 -16.81 -3.78 -8.88
N GLY A 203 -16.95 -4.03 -10.17
CA GLY A 203 -16.51 -5.28 -10.79
C GLY A 203 -17.29 -6.52 -10.33
N LEU A 204 -18.53 -6.36 -9.83
CA LEU A 204 -19.32 -7.48 -9.29
C LEU A 204 -19.59 -8.59 -10.31
N LYS A 205 -19.60 -8.27 -11.63
CA LYS A 205 -19.68 -9.28 -12.70
C LYS A 205 -18.56 -10.32 -12.63
N ALA A 206 -17.38 -9.92 -12.16
CA ALA A 206 -16.23 -10.83 -12.03
C ALA A 206 -16.41 -11.90 -10.94
N PHE A 207 -17.33 -11.70 -9.98
CA PHE A 207 -17.63 -12.74 -8.98
C PHE A 207 -18.18 -14.03 -9.60
N ALA A 208 -18.72 -13.98 -10.82
CA ALA A 208 -19.07 -15.17 -11.57
C ALA A 208 -17.85 -16.10 -11.82
N LEU A 209 -16.63 -15.57 -11.81
CA LEU A 209 -15.41 -16.36 -11.94
C LEU A 209 -15.20 -17.33 -10.78
N PHE A 210 -15.79 -17.12 -9.62
CA PHE A 210 -15.76 -18.08 -8.51
C PHE A 210 -16.47 -19.41 -8.83
N LYS A 211 -17.34 -19.44 -9.86
CA LYS A 211 -17.93 -20.70 -10.37
C LYS A 211 -16.87 -21.59 -11.04
N GLN A 212 -15.77 -21.02 -11.50
CA GLN A 212 -14.66 -21.76 -12.10
C GLN A 212 -13.68 -22.13 -10.97
N LYS A 213 -13.56 -23.41 -10.64
CA LYS A 213 -12.73 -23.93 -9.53
C LYS A 213 -11.31 -23.33 -9.51
N ARG A 214 -10.66 -23.21 -10.68
CA ARG A 214 -9.29 -22.68 -10.78
C ARG A 214 -9.20 -21.20 -10.40
N MET A 215 -10.16 -20.39 -10.89
CA MET A 215 -10.23 -18.97 -10.57
C MET A 215 -10.62 -18.74 -9.11
N ALA A 216 -11.55 -19.53 -8.59
CA ALA A 216 -11.90 -19.47 -7.16
C ALA A 216 -10.69 -19.75 -6.25
N ILE A 217 -9.93 -20.81 -6.55
CA ILE A 217 -8.70 -21.13 -5.81
C ILE A 217 -7.71 -19.97 -5.91
N PHE A 218 -7.49 -19.42 -7.10
CA PHE A 218 -6.58 -18.30 -7.30
C PHE A 218 -6.98 -17.07 -6.47
N PHE A 219 -8.27 -16.66 -6.53
CA PHE A 219 -8.74 -15.49 -5.78
C PHE A 219 -8.70 -15.70 -4.25
N ILE A 220 -9.01 -16.91 -3.78
CA ILE A 220 -8.89 -17.23 -2.35
C ILE A 220 -7.44 -17.12 -1.90
N PHE A 221 -6.49 -17.69 -2.64
CA PHE A 221 -5.07 -17.58 -2.30
C PHE A 221 -4.53 -16.16 -2.47
N SER A 222 -5.07 -15.38 -3.40
CA SER A 222 -4.77 -13.95 -3.51
C SER A 222 -5.20 -13.18 -2.27
N MET A 223 -6.37 -13.50 -1.72
CA MET A 223 -6.83 -12.93 -0.45
C MET A 223 -5.94 -13.36 0.72
N LEU A 224 -5.61 -14.65 0.81
CA LEU A 224 -4.75 -15.17 1.88
C LEU A 224 -3.34 -14.56 1.82
N LEU A 225 -2.78 -14.35 0.64
CA LEU A 225 -1.52 -13.63 0.50
C LEU A 225 -1.68 -12.15 0.87
N GLY A 226 -2.80 -11.56 0.48
CA GLY A 226 -3.16 -10.17 0.81
C GLY A 226 -3.08 -9.87 2.31
N VAL A 227 -3.31 -10.87 3.17
CA VAL A 227 -3.12 -10.78 4.62
C VAL A 227 -1.71 -10.29 4.98
N SER A 228 -0.68 -10.69 4.25
CA SER A 228 0.71 -10.32 4.54
C SER A 228 1.07 -8.89 4.12
N LEU A 229 0.34 -8.28 3.16
CA LEU A 229 0.75 -7.07 2.47
C LEU A 229 0.91 -5.84 3.37
N GLN A 230 0.00 -5.65 4.33
CA GLN A 230 -0.02 -4.44 5.17
C GLN A 230 0.64 -4.63 6.54
N ILE A 231 1.02 -5.87 6.91
CA ILE A 231 1.56 -6.14 8.24
C ILE A 231 2.82 -5.31 8.51
N THR A 232 3.76 -5.30 7.58
CA THR A 232 5.01 -4.55 7.77
C THR A 232 4.82 -3.03 7.70
N ASN A 233 3.84 -2.53 6.96
CA ASN A 233 3.55 -1.09 6.96
C ASN A 233 3.09 -0.60 8.33
N GLY A 234 2.28 -1.40 9.04
CA GLY A 234 1.78 -1.04 10.36
C GLY A 234 2.76 -1.32 11.51
N PHE A 235 3.50 -2.43 11.43
CA PHE A 235 4.21 -2.96 12.59
C PHE A 235 5.74 -2.95 12.47
N ALA A 236 6.35 -2.73 11.28
CA ALA A 236 7.80 -2.75 11.15
C ALA A 236 8.47 -1.56 11.86
N ASN A 237 7.96 -0.34 11.71
CA ASN A 237 8.54 0.82 12.38
C ASN A 237 8.39 0.75 13.91
N PRO A 238 7.19 0.46 14.49
CA PRO A 238 7.05 0.22 15.93
C PRO A 238 7.98 -0.88 16.46
N PHE A 239 8.16 -1.95 15.69
CA PHE A 239 9.07 -3.04 16.04
C PHE A 239 10.52 -2.57 16.11
N ILE A 240 11.03 -1.92 15.07
CA ILE A 240 12.42 -1.47 15.02
C ILE A 240 12.68 -0.41 16.10
N THR A 241 11.77 0.55 16.28
CA THR A 241 11.91 1.60 17.28
C THR A 241 11.77 1.10 18.71
N SER A 242 11.10 -0.03 18.95
CA SER A 242 10.99 -0.65 20.29
C SER A 242 12.34 -1.05 20.88
N PHE A 243 13.33 -1.34 20.05
CA PHE A 243 14.70 -1.61 20.51
C PHE A 243 15.36 -0.40 21.17
N GLY A 244 14.81 0.81 21.00
CA GLY A 244 15.29 2.01 21.68
C GLY A 244 15.21 1.96 23.22
N SER A 245 14.36 1.06 23.76
CA SER A 245 14.31 0.79 25.21
C SER A 245 15.50 -0.02 25.73
N ILE A 246 16.29 -0.60 24.83
CA ILE A 246 17.47 -1.42 25.17
C ILE A 246 18.72 -0.56 24.97
N PRO A 247 19.50 -0.26 26.03
CA PRO A 247 20.66 0.66 25.94
C PRO A 247 21.67 0.28 24.86
N GLU A 248 21.87 -1.00 24.60
CA GLU A 248 22.79 -1.51 23.58
C GLU A 248 22.37 -1.08 22.16
N TYR A 249 21.07 -0.91 21.90
CA TYR A 249 20.52 -0.66 20.57
C TYR A 249 20.01 0.77 20.37
N ALA A 250 19.82 1.53 21.45
CA ALA A 250 19.19 2.85 21.41
C ALA A 250 19.83 3.81 20.39
N ASP A 251 21.16 3.81 20.30
CA ASP A 251 21.90 4.70 19.40
C ASP A 251 22.23 4.09 18.04
N THR A 252 21.67 2.92 17.72
CA THR A 252 21.90 2.28 16.40
C THR A 252 21.16 3.02 15.29
N PHE A 253 21.73 3.01 14.09
CA PHE A 253 21.12 3.63 12.91
C PHE A 253 19.68 3.16 12.68
N GLY A 254 19.43 1.86 12.81
CA GLY A 254 18.10 1.29 12.56
C GLY A 254 17.03 1.83 13.50
N VAL A 255 17.36 2.05 14.77
CA VAL A 255 16.44 2.61 15.78
C VAL A 255 16.23 4.11 15.57
N GLN A 256 17.30 4.85 15.33
CA GLN A 256 17.24 6.31 15.12
C GLN A 256 16.57 6.68 13.79
N HIS A 257 16.80 5.88 12.75
CA HIS A 257 16.37 6.12 11.37
C HIS A 257 15.56 4.94 10.79
N ALA A 258 14.53 4.51 11.51
CA ALA A 258 13.72 3.35 11.12
C ALA A 258 13.07 3.52 9.74
N ASN A 259 12.56 4.72 9.41
CA ASN A 259 11.99 4.98 8.08
C ASN A 259 13.03 4.89 6.95
N MET A 260 14.25 5.40 7.19
CA MET A 260 15.32 5.27 6.18
C MET A 260 15.67 3.80 5.95
N LEU A 261 15.75 3.01 7.02
CA LEU A 261 15.98 1.56 6.89
C LEU A 261 14.83 0.88 6.14
N ILE A 262 13.58 1.16 6.49
CA ILE A 262 12.39 0.59 5.84
C ILE A 262 12.30 0.99 4.36
N SER A 263 12.80 2.17 3.98
CA SER A 263 12.77 2.65 2.59
C SER A 263 13.54 1.74 1.61
N LEU A 264 14.47 0.91 2.11
CA LEU A 264 15.11 -0.13 1.30
C LEU A 264 14.09 -1.09 0.67
N SER A 265 12.93 -1.27 1.29
CA SER A 265 11.83 -2.08 0.73
C SER A 265 11.31 -1.48 -0.58
N GLN A 266 11.09 -0.17 -0.62
CA GLN A 266 10.61 0.54 -1.82
C GLN A 266 11.68 0.60 -2.91
N MET A 267 12.96 0.74 -2.53
CA MET A 267 14.07 0.64 -3.49
C MET A 267 14.13 -0.76 -4.10
N SER A 268 14.01 -1.80 -3.29
CA SER A 268 13.97 -3.19 -3.75
C SER A 268 12.80 -3.45 -4.70
N GLU A 269 11.62 -2.94 -4.39
CA GLU A 269 10.43 -3.03 -5.26
C GLU A 269 10.75 -2.52 -6.66
N THR A 270 11.35 -1.34 -6.77
CA THR A 270 11.71 -0.75 -8.07
C THR A 270 12.67 -1.65 -8.88
N VAL A 271 13.64 -2.28 -8.22
CA VAL A 271 14.60 -3.19 -8.87
C VAL A 271 13.94 -4.51 -9.24
N CYS A 272 13.11 -5.07 -8.34
CA CYS A 272 12.48 -6.37 -8.52
C CYS A 272 11.50 -6.38 -9.70
N ILE A 273 10.77 -5.29 -9.94
CA ILE A 273 9.90 -5.15 -11.12
C ILE A 273 10.66 -5.43 -12.42
N LEU A 274 11.90 -4.96 -12.54
CA LEU A 274 12.74 -5.18 -13.74
C LEU A 274 13.15 -6.66 -13.92
N LEU A 275 13.19 -7.43 -12.85
CA LEU A 275 13.57 -8.85 -12.88
C LEU A 275 12.42 -9.77 -13.24
N ILE A 276 11.16 -9.33 -13.08
CA ILE A 276 9.96 -10.16 -13.30
C ILE A 276 9.92 -10.82 -14.68
N PRO A 277 10.18 -10.12 -15.81
CA PRO A 277 10.15 -10.76 -17.13
C PRO A 277 11.12 -11.93 -17.25
N PHE A 278 12.32 -11.83 -16.66
CA PHE A 278 13.30 -12.91 -16.62
C PHE A 278 12.77 -14.12 -15.84
N PHE A 279 12.25 -13.90 -14.63
CA PHE A 279 11.73 -14.98 -13.79
C PHE A 279 10.47 -15.61 -14.40
N MET A 280 9.59 -14.82 -14.98
CA MET A 280 8.38 -15.32 -15.67
C MET A 280 8.74 -16.21 -16.85
N LYS A 281 9.71 -15.82 -17.66
CA LYS A 281 10.18 -16.61 -18.80
C LYS A 281 10.87 -17.91 -18.36
N ARG A 282 11.62 -17.87 -17.25
CA ARG A 282 12.41 -19.02 -16.77
C ARG A 282 11.59 -20.02 -15.96
N PHE A 283 10.72 -19.55 -15.08
CA PHE A 283 10.04 -20.37 -14.09
C PHE A 283 8.52 -20.50 -14.31
N GLY A 284 7.95 -19.62 -15.11
CA GLY A 284 6.49 -19.56 -15.34
C GLY A 284 5.71 -18.97 -14.16
N ILE A 285 4.43 -18.67 -14.42
CA ILE A 285 3.56 -17.89 -13.50
C ILE A 285 3.44 -18.54 -12.12
N LYS A 286 3.16 -19.85 -12.04
CA LYS A 286 2.96 -20.55 -10.76
C LYS A 286 4.21 -20.46 -9.86
N ASN A 287 5.38 -20.73 -10.43
CA ASN A 287 6.61 -20.74 -9.64
C ASN A 287 7.01 -19.32 -9.21
N VAL A 288 6.75 -18.31 -10.04
CA VAL A 288 6.97 -16.89 -9.64
C VAL A 288 6.04 -16.50 -8.48
N MET A 289 4.76 -16.91 -8.50
CA MET A 289 3.85 -16.73 -7.36
C MET A 289 4.34 -17.45 -6.11
N LEU A 290 4.86 -18.68 -6.23
CA LEU A 290 5.42 -19.44 -5.11
C LEU A 290 6.67 -18.77 -4.53
N ILE A 291 7.56 -18.28 -5.40
CA ILE A 291 8.75 -17.52 -4.96
C ILE A 291 8.30 -16.31 -4.12
N ALA A 292 7.27 -15.59 -4.55
CA ALA A 292 6.73 -14.47 -3.79
C ALA A 292 6.15 -14.89 -2.43
N MET A 293 5.40 -15.99 -2.38
CA MET A 293 4.83 -16.51 -1.13
C MET A 293 5.92 -16.90 -0.13
N PHE A 294 6.96 -17.62 -0.58
CA PHE A 294 8.07 -18.00 0.28
C PHE A 294 8.98 -16.80 0.63
N ALA A 295 9.02 -15.76 -0.21
CA ALA A 295 9.69 -14.51 0.13
C ALA A 295 9.03 -13.82 1.34
N TRP A 296 7.72 -13.90 1.51
CA TRP A 296 7.05 -13.43 2.73
C TRP A 296 7.48 -14.22 3.97
N VAL A 297 7.64 -15.55 3.86
CA VAL A 297 8.16 -16.38 4.95
C VAL A 297 9.55 -15.90 5.37
N LEU A 298 10.43 -15.71 4.39
CA LEU A 298 11.80 -15.25 4.63
C LEU A 298 11.81 -13.84 5.22
N ARG A 299 10.99 -12.91 4.71
CA ARG A 299 10.88 -11.56 5.21
C ARG A 299 10.51 -11.53 6.70
N PHE A 300 9.43 -12.20 7.08
CA PHE A 300 8.98 -12.24 8.47
C PHE A 300 9.94 -13.01 9.37
N GLY A 301 10.51 -14.12 8.89
CA GLY A 301 11.52 -14.88 9.62
C GLY A 301 12.78 -14.07 9.93
N LEU A 302 13.24 -13.27 8.96
CA LEU A 302 14.40 -12.39 9.14
C LEU A 302 14.11 -11.25 10.13
N PHE A 303 12.89 -10.70 10.15
CA PHE A 303 12.50 -9.75 11.19
C PHE A 303 12.49 -10.40 12.58
N GLY A 304 11.97 -11.61 12.70
CA GLY A 304 11.95 -12.33 13.96
C GLY A 304 13.34 -12.72 14.50
N ALA A 305 14.29 -13.01 13.61
CA ALA A 305 15.65 -13.42 13.98
C ALA A 305 16.64 -12.25 14.12
N GLY A 306 16.32 -11.07 13.52
CA GLY A 306 17.22 -9.92 13.45
C GLY A 306 17.16 -9.03 14.69
N ASN A 307 18.13 -8.12 14.77
CA ASN A 307 18.19 -7.02 15.71
C ASN A 307 18.90 -5.82 15.05
N PRO A 308 18.77 -4.59 15.60
CA PRO A 308 19.39 -3.41 14.99
C PRO A 308 20.91 -3.28 15.23
N GLY A 309 21.51 -4.18 16.01
CA GLY A 309 22.95 -4.24 16.24
C GLY A 309 23.66 -5.19 15.24
N SER A 310 24.28 -6.23 15.75
CA SER A 310 25.01 -7.22 14.93
C SER A 310 24.11 -7.99 13.94
N GLY A 311 22.81 -8.06 14.22
CA GLY A 311 21.79 -8.70 13.39
C GLY A 311 21.11 -7.78 12.36
N VAL A 312 21.54 -6.52 12.20
CA VAL A 312 20.94 -5.54 11.28
C VAL A 312 20.92 -6.00 9.83
N TRP A 313 21.88 -6.82 9.42
CA TRP A 313 21.90 -7.42 8.08
C TRP A 313 20.66 -8.26 7.77
N MET A 314 20.02 -8.86 8.79
CA MET A 314 18.76 -9.60 8.62
C MET A 314 17.61 -8.63 8.32
N PHE A 315 17.58 -7.47 8.97
CA PHE A 315 16.62 -6.41 8.64
C PHE A 315 16.82 -5.91 7.21
N ILE A 316 18.06 -5.61 6.82
CA ILE A 316 18.38 -5.18 5.47
C ILE A 316 17.96 -6.23 4.45
N LEU A 317 18.27 -7.50 4.68
CA LEU A 317 17.89 -8.58 3.78
C LEU A 317 16.36 -8.75 3.72
N SER A 318 15.66 -8.62 4.85
CA SER A 318 14.20 -8.60 4.89
C SER A 318 13.61 -7.48 4.03
N MET A 319 14.19 -6.27 4.09
CA MET A 319 13.77 -5.14 3.25
C MET A 319 14.00 -5.42 1.75
N ILE A 320 15.15 -6.00 1.41
CA ILE A 320 15.48 -6.35 0.01
C ILE A 320 14.52 -7.44 -0.52
N VAL A 321 14.19 -8.43 0.29
CA VAL A 321 13.27 -9.52 -0.08
C VAL A 321 11.85 -9.00 -0.32
N TYR A 322 11.47 -7.85 0.22
CA TYR A 322 10.15 -7.27 0.04
C TYR A 322 9.74 -7.09 -1.42
N GLY A 323 10.63 -6.59 -2.28
CA GLY A 323 10.32 -6.42 -3.69
C GLY A 323 9.93 -7.75 -4.37
N VAL A 324 10.63 -8.84 -4.04
CA VAL A 324 10.25 -10.17 -4.51
C VAL A 324 8.91 -10.61 -3.94
N ALA A 325 8.70 -10.42 -2.63
CA ALA A 325 7.47 -10.84 -1.96
C ALA A 325 6.23 -10.13 -2.49
N PHE A 326 6.33 -8.82 -2.75
CA PHE A 326 5.23 -7.98 -3.18
C PHE A 326 4.99 -8.06 -4.69
N ASP A 327 6.00 -7.71 -5.49
CA ASP A 327 5.82 -7.50 -6.94
C ASP A 327 5.68 -8.79 -7.72
N PHE A 328 6.42 -9.83 -7.35
CA PHE A 328 6.34 -11.09 -8.08
C PHE A 328 4.95 -11.69 -8.03
N PHE A 329 4.25 -11.56 -6.90
CA PHE A 329 2.87 -12.02 -6.83
C PHE A 329 1.91 -11.08 -7.54
N ASN A 330 1.99 -9.78 -7.28
CA ASN A 330 1.05 -8.81 -7.85
C ASN A 330 1.09 -8.81 -9.38
N ILE A 331 2.28 -8.80 -9.98
CA ILE A 331 2.41 -8.76 -11.43
C ILE A 331 2.11 -10.12 -12.05
N SER A 332 2.62 -11.22 -11.49
CA SER A 332 2.31 -12.55 -12.02
C SER A 332 0.84 -12.91 -11.84
N GLY A 333 0.22 -12.50 -10.74
CA GLY A 333 -1.21 -12.67 -10.50
C GLY A 333 -2.07 -11.87 -11.46
N SER A 334 -1.72 -10.61 -11.70
CA SER A 334 -2.38 -9.78 -12.70
C SER A 334 -2.27 -10.39 -14.11
N LEU A 335 -1.09 -10.87 -14.50
CA LEU A 335 -0.88 -11.56 -15.78
C LEU A 335 -1.66 -12.89 -15.87
N PHE A 336 -1.78 -13.61 -14.75
CA PHE A 336 -2.60 -14.81 -14.70
C PHE A 336 -4.09 -14.51 -14.94
N VAL A 337 -4.61 -13.46 -14.29
CA VAL A 337 -5.98 -12.98 -14.51
C VAL A 337 -6.18 -12.58 -15.96
N ASP A 338 -5.27 -11.78 -16.53
CA ASP A 338 -5.34 -11.30 -17.90
C ASP A 338 -5.43 -12.45 -18.92
N LYS A 339 -4.60 -13.48 -18.74
CA LYS A 339 -4.57 -14.66 -19.61
C LYS A 339 -5.72 -15.65 -19.39
N SER A 340 -6.40 -15.58 -18.26
CA SER A 340 -7.41 -16.54 -17.83
C SER A 340 -8.85 -16.03 -17.99
N THR A 341 -9.02 -14.78 -18.42
CA THR A 341 -10.32 -14.13 -18.55
C THR A 341 -10.55 -13.56 -19.94
N ASP A 342 -11.79 -13.59 -20.39
CA ASP A 342 -12.22 -12.99 -21.66
C ASP A 342 -12.11 -11.46 -21.60
N SER A 343 -11.94 -10.84 -22.77
CA SER A 343 -11.75 -9.38 -22.89
C SER A 343 -12.89 -8.57 -22.26
N GLU A 344 -14.13 -9.06 -22.32
CA GLU A 344 -15.32 -8.39 -21.79
C GLU A 344 -15.33 -8.21 -20.27
N ILE A 345 -14.75 -9.16 -19.53
CA ILE A 345 -14.74 -9.15 -18.05
C ILE A 345 -13.35 -8.94 -17.46
N ARG A 346 -12.32 -8.76 -18.30
CA ARG A 346 -10.92 -8.68 -17.91
C ARG A 346 -10.66 -7.55 -16.89
N SER A 347 -11.18 -6.37 -17.16
CA SER A 347 -11.04 -5.22 -16.26
C SER A 347 -11.70 -5.48 -14.90
N SER A 348 -12.91 -6.04 -14.90
CA SER A 348 -13.62 -6.43 -13.67
C SER A 348 -12.88 -7.53 -12.89
N ALA A 349 -12.24 -8.47 -13.60
CA ALA A 349 -11.45 -9.53 -12.98
C ALA A 349 -10.15 -9.00 -12.33
N GLN A 350 -9.51 -8.00 -12.95
CA GLN A 350 -8.38 -7.29 -12.34
C GLN A 350 -8.83 -6.52 -11.08
N GLY A 351 -9.99 -5.85 -11.15
CA GLY A 351 -10.59 -5.20 -9.99
C GLY A 351 -10.88 -6.18 -8.86
N LEU A 352 -11.40 -7.38 -9.17
CA LEU A 352 -11.63 -8.44 -8.20
C LEU A 352 -10.30 -8.94 -7.59
N PHE A 353 -9.25 -9.06 -8.37
CA PHE A 353 -7.92 -9.43 -7.86
C PHE A 353 -7.42 -8.40 -6.85
N MET A 354 -7.51 -7.11 -7.16
CA MET A 354 -7.14 -6.03 -6.25
C MET A 354 -8.02 -5.98 -5.01
N LEU A 355 -9.33 -6.23 -5.16
CA LEU A 355 -10.26 -6.33 -4.04
C LEU A 355 -9.87 -7.46 -3.08
N MET A 356 -9.55 -8.64 -3.60
CA MET A 356 -9.18 -9.79 -2.79
C MET A 356 -7.84 -9.59 -2.09
N THR A 357 -6.84 -8.99 -2.76
CA THR A 357 -5.51 -8.75 -2.19
C THR A 357 -5.48 -7.52 -1.28
N ASN A 358 -5.64 -6.33 -1.84
CA ASN A 358 -5.43 -5.06 -1.13
C ASN A 358 -6.65 -4.57 -0.35
N GLY A 359 -7.85 -5.04 -0.71
CA GLY A 359 -9.07 -4.73 0.03
C GLY A 359 -9.28 -5.71 1.19
N ILE A 360 -9.84 -6.87 0.90
CA ILE A 360 -10.26 -7.85 1.91
C ILE A 360 -9.06 -8.49 2.60
N GLY A 361 -8.09 -8.99 1.84
CA GLY A 361 -6.91 -9.67 2.39
C GLY A 361 -6.12 -8.75 3.32
N ALA A 362 -5.78 -7.55 2.86
CA ALA A 362 -5.04 -6.58 3.67
C ALA A 362 -5.81 -6.14 4.92
N THR A 363 -7.13 -5.97 4.83
CA THR A 363 -7.99 -5.63 5.99
C THR A 363 -7.97 -6.74 7.04
N ILE A 364 -8.21 -7.99 6.63
CA ILE A 364 -8.17 -9.16 7.53
C ILE A 364 -6.77 -9.30 8.12
N GLY A 365 -5.74 -9.08 7.30
CA GLY A 365 -4.35 -9.21 7.70
C GLY A 365 -3.92 -8.25 8.80
N THR A 366 -4.25 -6.98 8.66
CA THR A 366 -3.90 -5.98 9.68
C THR A 366 -4.68 -6.17 10.98
N LEU A 367 -5.96 -6.52 10.90
CA LEU A 367 -6.78 -6.83 12.08
C LEU A 367 -6.29 -8.11 12.78
N GLY A 368 -5.97 -9.15 12.01
CA GLY A 368 -5.41 -10.40 12.53
C GLY A 368 -4.02 -10.21 13.15
N ALA A 369 -3.16 -9.43 12.49
CA ALA A 369 -1.84 -9.09 13.02
C ALA A 369 -1.94 -8.32 14.34
N GLN A 370 -2.90 -7.41 14.48
CA GLN A 370 -3.15 -6.72 15.75
C GLN A 370 -3.49 -7.70 16.87
N GLN A 371 -4.32 -8.73 16.61
CA GLN A 371 -4.64 -9.72 17.63
C GLN A 371 -3.41 -10.54 18.04
N VAL A 372 -2.54 -10.89 17.08
CA VAL A 372 -1.26 -11.55 17.39
C VAL A 372 -0.38 -10.64 18.25
N VAL A 373 -0.22 -9.38 17.87
CA VAL A 373 0.58 -8.42 18.65
C VAL A 373 0.01 -8.23 20.05
N ASN A 374 -1.31 -8.07 20.18
CA ASN A 374 -1.96 -7.93 21.48
C ASN A 374 -1.75 -9.18 22.36
N HIS A 375 -1.79 -10.39 21.78
CA HIS A 375 -1.57 -11.63 22.50
C HIS A 375 -0.15 -11.74 23.08
N PHE A 376 0.84 -11.26 22.35
CA PHE A 376 2.25 -11.24 22.76
C PHE A 376 2.68 -9.95 23.43
N THR A 377 1.75 -9.08 23.83
CA THR A 377 2.03 -7.86 24.59
C THR A 377 1.61 -8.06 26.06
N VAL A 378 2.59 -7.97 26.96
CA VAL A 378 2.38 -8.07 28.41
C VAL A 378 2.93 -6.80 29.04
N ASP A 379 2.15 -6.12 29.89
CA ASP A 379 2.52 -4.89 30.57
C ASP A 379 3.11 -3.79 29.65
N GLY A 380 2.56 -3.69 28.44
CA GLY A 380 2.98 -2.72 27.44
C GLY A 380 4.26 -3.08 26.66
N VAL A 381 4.84 -4.24 26.93
CA VAL A 381 6.02 -4.76 26.22
C VAL A 381 5.60 -5.88 25.28
N THR A 382 5.90 -5.72 23.99
CA THR A 382 5.57 -6.71 22.96
C THR A 382 6.76 -7.63 22.71
N GLU A 383 6.50 -8.94 22.77
CA GLU A 383 7.45 -9.97 22.34
C GLU A 383 7.43 -10.09 20.80
N TRP A 384 8.11 -9.19 20.14
CA TRP A 384 8.08 -9.07 18.68
C TRP A 384 8.58 -10.31 17.92
N GLN A 385 9.55 -11.02 18.47
CA GLN A 385 10.09 -12.22 17.85
C GLN A 385 9.00 -13.27 17.61
N SER A 386 8.19 -13.54 18.62
CA SER A 386 7.04 -14.45 18.51
C SER A 386 6.00 -13.96 17.50
N CYS A 387 5.70 -12.65 17.48
CA CYS A 387 4.80 -12.08 16.50
C CYS A 387 5.27 -12.35 15.06
N TRP A 388 6.54 -12.05 14.77
CA TRP A 388 7.10 -12.24 13.42
C TRP A 388 7.14 -13.71 13.02
N TYR A 389 7.43 -14.62 13.95
CA TYR A 389 7.40 -16.05 13.67
C TYR A 389 5.99 -16.59 13.42
N VAL A 390 4.96 -16.06 14.09
CA VAL A 390 3.56 -16.39 13.77
C VAL A 390 3.21 -15.91 12.35
N PHE A 391 3.63 -14.71 11.96
CA PHE A 391 3.41 -14.22 10.59
C PHE A 391 4.17 -15.05 9.55
N ALA A 392 5.40 -15.46 9.85
CA ALA A 392 6.18 -16.37 9.00
C ALA A 392 5.53 -17.74 8.86
N ALA A 393 5.04 -18.32 9.96
CA ALA A 393 4.33 -19.59 9.95
C ALA A 393 3.04 -19.52 9.13
N TYR A 394 2.26 -18.44 9.26
CA TYR A 394 1.09 -18.19 8.42
C TYR A 394 1.46 -18.16 6.92
N ALA A 395 2.46 -17.38 6.54
CA ALA A 395 2.91 -17.28 5.15
C ALA A 395 3.41 -18.65 4.62
N LEU A 396 4.10 -19.43 5.46
CA LEU A 396 4.56 -20.78 5.12
C LEU A 396 3.40 -21.72 4.82
N VAL A 397 2.40 -21.76 5.70
CA VAL A 397 1.20 -22.60 5.51
C VAL A 397 0.47 -22.22 4.22
N VAL A 398 0.28 -20.93 3.95
CA VAL A 398 -0.33 -20.43 2.70
C VAL A 398 0.49 -20.85 1.48
N GLY A 399 1.81 -20.69 1.53
CA GLY A 399 2.71 -21.06 0.42
C GLY A 399 2.68 -22.58 0.13
N ILE A 400 2.74 -23.41 1.15
CA ILE A 400 2.64 -24.88 1.02
C ILE A 400 1.27 -25.28 0.45
N ALA A 401 0.19 -24.73 1.01
CA ALA A 401 -1.17 -25.03 0.56
C ALA A 401 -1.35 -24.64 -0.91
N PHE A 402 -0.85 -23.45 -1.33
CA PHE A 402 -0.87 -23.03 -2.73
C PHE A 402 -0.09 -23.98 -3.64
N ALA A 403 1.10 -24.41 -3.22
CA ALA A 403 1.93 -25.33 -4.00
C ALA A 403 1.20 -26.65 -4.29
N LEU A 404 0.44 -27.17 -3.31
CA LEU A 404 -0.28 -28.44 -3.39
C LEU A 404 -1.60 -28.30 -4.16
N ILE A 405 -2.35 -27.23 -3.93
CA ILE A 405 -3.73 -27.08 -4.42
C ILE A 405 -3.80 -26.40 -5.79
N PHE A 406 -2.97 -25.38 -6.03
CA PHE A 406 -3.03 -24.62 -7.26
C PHE A 406 -2.33 -25.32 -8.42
N ARG A 407 -3.11 -25.73 -9.43
CA ARG A 407 -2.60 -26.37 -10.65
C ARG A 407 -2.91 -25.47 -11.85
N PRO A 408 -1.91 -24.78 -12.45
CA PRO A 408 -2.12 -24.08 -13.72
C PRO A 408 -2.43 -25.11 -14.82
N LYS A 409 -3.27 -24.72 -15.82
CA LYS A 409 -3.34 -25.54 -17.05
C LYS A 409 -1.92 -25.61 -17.63
N LYS A 410 -1.49 -26.81 -18.03
CA LYS A 410 -0.33 -26.95 -18.94
C LYS A 410 -0.70 -26.19 -20.22
N VAL A 411 0.02 -25.12 -20.52
CA VAL A 411 -0.02 -24.41 -21.81
C VAL A 411 0.86 -25.19 -22.76
#